data_a6ebed2fa67f1891391d856347bc44ff
#
_entry.id   a6ebed2fa67f1891391d856347bc44ff
#
_cell.length_a   1.000
_cell.length_b   1.000
_cell.length_c   1.000
_cell.angle_alpha   90.00
_cell.angle_beta   90.00
_cell.angle_gamma   90.00
#
_symmetry.space_group_name_H-M   'P 1'
#
loop_
_entity.id
_entity.type
_entity.pdbx_description
1 polymer ?
#
loop_
_entity_poly.entity_id
_entity_poly.type
_entity_poly.pdbx_seq_one_letter_code
_entity_poly.pdbx_strand_id
1 'polypeptide(L)'
;MSAEDHFHHVRDFGYFEVPKFLTSGDQYNDIGSVPWHVKSVLHLPKDASLEEVNEALIGKVLIPQPFADTAAHPGFLITKFMVLQVVVLVICLVIFRGLATRARGGRAVRGRFWNFWEMMALVIRDDVVRPTIGDGHHDHDHGHGDHGHGDHGHGDHGHGGHGHGGHGHGGHAVATGGHPADRYLPFIWSCFFYVLLCNLLGAVPSLGSATGNINVTAALALSAFLASFLYGVKAMGVGGFFGNLIPNTGLSGAGAVAMSCLMFPIEGLGFIIKHSILALRLFGNLMGGHTALGVILGFIGQAAKGSFALWGVVTVGSVLGQLGVGILELLVAVLQAYVFSFLATIFIAGAVHKH
;
A
#
# COMPACT_ATOMS: atom_id res chain seq x y z
N MET A 1 -3.55 30.92 13.41
CA MET A 1 -3.49 29.52 13.03
C MET A 1 -2.19 28.97 13.59
N SER A 2 -2.27 28.08 14.56
CA SER A 2 -1.11 27.41 15.16
C SER A 2 -0.59 26.34 14.19
N ALA A 3 0.67 25.89 14.38
CA ALA A 3 1.23 24.79 13.60
C ALA A 3 0.40 23.49 13.73
N GLU A 4 -0.40 23.38 14.79
CA GLU A 4 -1.32 22.25 15.02
C GLU A 4 -2.51 22.21 14.06
N ASP A 5 -2.98 23.36 13.56
CA ASP A 5 -4.12 23.45 12.63
C ASP A 5 -3.83 22.85 11.26
N HIS A 6 -2.56 22.78 10.86
CA HIS A 6 -2.16 22.24 9.54
C HIS A 6 -2.19 20.71 9.46
N PHE A 7 -2.19 20.00 10.60
CA PHE A 7 -2.17 18.55 10.64
C PHE A 7 -3.54 17.92 10.97
N HIS A 8 -4.60 18.71 11.07
CA HIS A 8 -5.94 18.20 11.37
C HIS A 8 -6.41 17.11 10.40
N HIS A 9 -6.10 17.24 9.11
CA HIS A 9 -6.51 16.27 8.09
C HIS A 9 -5.83 14.90 8.21
N VAL A 10 -4.69 14.85 8.90
CA VAL A 10 -3.89 13.62 9.08
C VAL A 10 -4.25 12.88 10.36
N ARG A 11 -4.95 13.54 11.30
CA ARG A 11 -5.39 12.92 12.54
C ARG A 11 -6.65 12.09 12.33
N ASP A 12 -6.75 11.00 13.09
CA ASP A 12 -7.91 10.12 13.07
C ASP A 12 -8.98 10.64 14.04
N PHE A 13 -10.10 11.09 13.50
CA PHE A 13 -11.21 11.64 14.27
C PHE A 13 -12.48 10.84 14.01
N GLY A 14 -13.46 10.95 14.93
CA GLY A 14 -14.79 10.40 14.77
C GLY A 14 -15.74 11.26 13.91
N TYR A 15 -15.19 12.12 13.04
CA TYR A 15 -15.96 13.00 12.14
C TYR A 15 -15.22 13.22 10.82
N PHE A 16 -15.98 13.59 9.78
CA PHE A 16 -15.45 14.09 8.50
C PHE A 16 -15.50 15.61 8.47
N GLU A 17 -14.46 16.24 7.98
CA GLU A 17 -14.44 17.68 7.71
C GLU A 17 -15.09 17.96 6.37
N VAL A 18 -16.06 18.87 6.36
CA VAL A 18 -16.78 19.31 5.17
C VAL A 18 -16.74 20.83 5.08
N PRO A 19 -16.91 21.44 3.90
CA PRO A 19 -17.00 22.88 3.78
C PRO A 19 -18.08 23.45 4.70
N LYS A 20 -17.78 24.53 5.42
CA LYS A 20 -18.65 25.13 6.44
C LYS A 20 -20.06 25.49 5.94
N PHE A 21 -20.21 25.72 4.63
CA PHE A 21 -21.52 26.05 4.03
C PHE A 21 -22.47 24.83 3.93
N LEU A 22 -21.96 23.61 4.15
CA LEU A 22 -22.76 22.38 4.13
C LEU A 22 -23.32 21.98 5.49
N THR A 23 -22.87 22.62 6.58
CA THR A 23 -23.30 22.32 7.94
C THR A 23 -23.80 23.58 8.63
N SER A 24 -24.96 23.49 9.30
CA SER A 24 -25.44 24.54 10.21
C SER A 24 -24.85 24.29 11.61
N GLY A 25 -24.60 25.37 12.35
CA GLY A 25 -24.14 25.30 13.74
C GLY A 25 -25.23 24.88 14.75
N ASP A 26 -26.52 24.89 14.36
CA ASP A 26 -27.64 24.61 15.24
C ASP A 26 -28.12 23.16 15.16
N GLN A 27 -27.21 22.21 15.49
CA GLN A 27 -27.54 20.77 15.43
C GLN A 27 -28.25 20.29 16.72
N TYR A 28 -27.94 20.90 17.85
CA TYR A 28 -28.54 20.56 19.15
C TYR A 28 -29.23 21.80 19.77
N ASN A 29 -30.42 21.60 20.27
CA ASN A 29 -31.23 22.68 20.93
C ASN A 29 -31.15 22.63 22.46
N ASP A 30 -30.67 21.50 23.01
CA ASP A 30 -30.53 21.29 24.45
C ASP A 30 -29.26 20.52 24.75
N ILE A 31 -28.54 20.94 25.79
CA ILE A 31 -27.31 20.30 26.24
C ILE A 31 -27.51 18.84 26.68
N GLY A 32 -28.72 18.55 27.22
CA GLY A 32 -29.13 17.21 27.63
C GLY A 32 -29.35 16.24 26.46
N SER A 33 -29.58 16.76 25.26
CA SER A 33 -29.75 15.97 24.04
C SER A 33 -28.42 15.61 23.37
N VAL A 34 -27.31 16.23 23.79
CA VAL A 34 -25.96 15.97 23.22
C VAL A 34 -25.43 14.65 23.77
N PRO A 35 -25.22 13.62 22.93
CA PRO A 35 -24.65 12.37 23.38
C PRO A 35 -23.23 12.57 23.92
N TRP A 36 -22.86 11.84 24.99
CA TRP A 36 -21.56 11.97 25.64
C TRP A 36 -20.36 11.78 24.67
N HIS A 37 -20.52 10.88 23.69
CA HIS A 37 -19.46 10.60 22.72
C HIS A 37 -19.20 11.77 21.77
N VAL A 38 -20.16 12.68 21.56
CA VAL A 38 -19.99 13.89 20.72
C VAL A 38 -18.93 14.80 21.34
N LYS A 39 -19.01 15.07 22.64
CA LYS A 39 -17.98 15.86 23.35
C LYS A 39 -16.61 15.18 23.30
N SER A 40 -16.57 13.85 23.48
CA SER A 40 -15.35 13.07 23.39
C SER A 40 -14.72 13.10 21.99
N VAL A 41 -15.51 12.93 20.95
CA VAL A 41 -15.08 12.97 19.54
C VAL A 41 -14.59 14.36 19.13
N LEU A 42 -15.21 15.42 19.66
CA LEU A 42 -14.82 16.82 19.41
C LEU A 42 -13.68 17.29 20.31
N HIS A 43 -13.20 16.45 21.22
CA HIS A 43 -12.18 16.79 22.24
C HIS A 43 -12.57 17.98 23.14
N LEU A 44 -13.87 18.14 23.39
CA LEU A 44 -14.38 19.19 24.26
C LEU A 44 -14.38 18.78 25.74
N PRO A 45 -14.29 19.75 26.67
CA PRO A 45 -14.46 19.48 28.09
C PRO A 45 -15.85 18.87 28.39
N LYS A 46 -15.96 18.09 29.46
CA LYS A 46 -17.24 17.47 29.86
C LYS A 46 -18.32 18.49 30.20
N ASP A 47 -17.93 19.64 30.67
CA ASP A 47 -18.72 20.81 31.07
C ASP A 47 -18.93 21.84 29.94
N ALA A 48 -18.49 21.51 28.71
CA ALA A 48 -18.67 22.39 27.55
C ALA A 48 -20.12 22.81 27.36
N SER A 49 -20.33 24.09 27.08
CA SER A 49 -21.62 24.69 26.84
C SER A 49 -22.27 24.23 25.52
N LEU A 50 -23.58 24.42 25.37
CA LEU A 50 -24.28 24.09 24.12
C LEU A 50 -23.74 24.89 22.93
N GLU A 51 -23.40 26.16 23.16
CA GLU A 51 -22.87 27.05 22.14
C GLU A 51 -21.47 26.56 21.65
N GLU A 52 -20.60 26.17 22.56
CA GLU A 52 -19.29 25.60 22.21
C GLU A 52 -19.39 24.28 21.43
N VAL A 53 -20.37 23.42 21.76
CA VAL A 53 -20.64 22.18 21.02
C VAL A 53 -21.13 22.48 19.61
N ASN A 54 -22.09 23.36 19.46
CA ASN A 54 -22.64 23.72 18.15
C ASN A 54 -21.63 24.46 17.29
N GLU A 55 -20.80 25.34 17.85
CA GLU A 55 -19.71 26.00 17.15
C GLU A 55 -18.65 24.98 16.67
N ALA A 56 -18.30 24.03 17.53
CA ALA A 56 -17.33 22.97 17.19
C ALA A 56 -17.85 22.02 16.11
N LEU A 57 -19.17 21.94 15.88
CA LEU A 57 -19.79 21.10 14.84
C LEU A 57 -19.82 21.77 13.46
N ILE A 58 -19.58 23.08 13.38
CA ILE A 58 -19.56 23.78 12.09
C ILE A 58 -18.43 23.22 11.21
N GLY A 59 -18.77 22.74 10.03
CA GLY A 59 -17.81 22.11 9.11
C GLY A 59 -17.45 20.66 9.46
N LYS A 60 -18.22 20.00 10.34
CA LYS A 60 -17.98 18.61 10.72
C LYS A 60 -19.22 17.75 10.61
N VAL A 61 -19.10 16.58 10.03
CA VAL A 61 -20.12 15.55 9.98
C VAL A 61 -19.71 14.40 10.89
N LEU A 62 -20.44 14.20 11.98
CA LEU A 62 -20.16 13.14 12.94
C LEU A 62 -20.42 11.77 12.34
N ILE A 63 -19.55 10.82 12.65
CA ILE A 63 -19.73 9.41 12.31
C ILE A 63 -20.66 8.79 13.37
N PRO A 64 -21.74 8.08 12.98
CA PRO A 64 -22.59 7.36 13.92
C PRO A 64 -21.79 6.39 14.77
N GLN A 65 -22.00 6.40 16.09
CA GLN A 65 -21.27 5.59 17.07
C GLN A 65 -22.18 4.54 17.70
N PRO A 66 -22.57 3.47 16.96
CA PRO A 66 -23.53 2.48 17.46
C PRO A 66 -22.98 1.61 18.61
N PHE A 67 -21.66 1.58 18.79
CA PHE A 67 -20.98 0.77 19.82
C PHE A 67 -20.48 1.63 20.99
N ALA A 68 -20.84 2.91 21.06
CA ALA A 68 -20.50 3.77 22.17
C ALA A 68 -21.51 3.56 23.31
N ASP A 69 -21.10 2.87 24.38
CA ASP A 69 -22.01 2.57 25.50
C ASP A 69 -22.23 3.80 26.38
N THR A 70 -21.38 4.00 27.40
CA THR A 70 -21.50 5.09 28.35
C THR A 70 -20.18 5.83 28.54
N ALA A 71 -20.22 7.01 29.14
CA ALA A 71 -19.00 7.78 29.44
C ALA A 71 -18.03 7.05 30.37
N ALA A 72 -18.52 6.13 31.20
CA ALA A 72 -17.69 5.30 32.08
C ALA A 72 -16.96 4.17 31.35
N HIS A 73 -17.61 3.66 30.29
CA HIS A 73 -17.05 2.60 29.42
C HIS A 73 -17.21 3.06 27.97
N PRO A 74 -16.21 3.77 27.41
CA PRO A 74 -16.34 4.42 26.09
C PRO A 74 -16.56 3.44 24.93
N GLY A 75 -16.44 2.13 25.15
CA GLY A 75 -16.64 1.14 24.12
C GLY A 75 -15.70 1.32 22.93
N PHE A 76 -16.13 0.84 21.76
CA PHE A 76 -15.39 0.94 20.53
C PHE A 76 -15.89 2.13 19.70
N LEU A 77 -15.05 3.16 19.54
CA LEU A 77 -15.35 4.34 18.73
C LEU A 77 -14.96 4.13 17.28
N ILE A 78 -15.89 4.36 16.37
CA ILE A 78 -15.65 4.29 14.92
C ILE A 78 -15.00 5.59 14.48
N THR A 79 -13.82 5.48 13.87
CA THR A 79 -13.07 6.62 13.36
C THR A 79 -13.22 6.78 11.84
N LYS A 80 -12.88 7.96 11.31
CA LYS A 80 -12.96 8.21 9.86
C LYS A 80 -12.09 7.25 9.06
N PHE A 81 -10.92 6.86 9.59
CA PHE A 81 -10.04 5.93 8.88
C PHE A 81 -10.61 4.50 8.83
N MET A 82 -11.34 4.08 9.85
CA MET A 82 -12.05 2.80 9.81
C MET A 82 -13.15 2.81 8.73
N VAL A 83 -13.91 3.89 8.64
CA VAL A 83 -14.92 4.05 7.58
C VAL A 83 -14.27 4.03 6.20
N LEU A 84 -13.16 4.76 6.01
CA LEU A 84 -12.42 4.75 4.74
C LEU A 84 -11.90 3.35 4.37
N GLN A 85 -11.39 2.59 5.34
CA GLN A 85 -10.95 1.21 5.10
C GLN A 85 -12.11 0.31 4.64
N VAL A 86 -13.29 0.45 5.25
CA VAL A 86 -14.49 -0.29 4.81
C VAL A 86 -14.90 0.14 3.41
N VAL A 87 -14.87 1.42 3.08
CA VAL A 87 -15.14 1.92 1.73
C VAL A 87 -14.16 1.33 0.72
N VAL A 88 -12.85 1.34 1.01
CA VAL A 88 -11.84 0.72 0.16
C VAL A 88 -12.11 -0.78 -0.03
N LEU A 89 -12.44 -1.50 1.05
CA LEU A 89 -12.78 -2.91 0.97
C LEU A 89 -13.97 -3.17 0.03
N VAL A 90 -15.03 -2.37 0.16
CA VAL A 90 -16.22 -2.47 -0.70
C VAL A 90 -15.85 -2.19 -2.16
N ILE A 91 -15.05 -1.15 -2.42
CA ILE A 91 -14.57 -0.83 -3.78
C ILE A 91 -13.76 -2.00 -4.35
N CYS A 92 -12.83 -2.56 -3.58
CA CYS A 92 -12.07 -3.75 -3.97
C CYS A 92 -12.99 -4.92 -4.32
N LEU A 93 -13.97 -5.22 -3.46
CA LEU A 93 -14.93 -6.31 -3.70
C LEU A 93 -15.74 -6.09 -4.99
N VAL A 94 -16.20 -4.86 -5.25
CA VAL A 94 -16.93 -4.51 -6.48
C VAL A 94 -16.04 -4.70 -7.71
N ILE A 95 -14.79 -4.22 -7.66
CA ILE A 95 -13.83 -4.37 -8.76
C ILE A 95 -13.55 -5.85 -9.04
N PHE A 96 -13.14 -6.62 -8.02
CA PHE A 96 -12.80 -8.03 -8.20
C PHE A 96 -14.00 -8.88 -8.63
N ARG A 97 -15.17 -8.66 -8.03
CA ARG A 97 -16.40 -9.35 -8.43
C ARG A 97 -16.79 -8.99 -9.87
N GLY A 98 -16.69 -7.69 -10.21
CA GLY A 98 -16.97 -7.22 -11.57
C GLY A 98 -15.99 -7.78 -12.60
N LEU A 99 -14.71 -7.89 -12.27
CA LEU A 99 -13.67 -8.47 -13.11
C LEU A 99 -13.90 -9.99 -13.26
N ALA A 100 -14.11 -10.69 -12.16
CA ALA A 100 -14.36 -12.15 -12.15
C ALA A 100 -15.60 -12.54 -12.95
N THR A 101 -16.68 -11.77 -12.88
CA THR A 101 -17.91 -12.06 -13.65
C THR A 101 -17.71 -11.86 -15.14
N ARG A 102 -16.86 -10.92 -15.58
CA ARG A 102 -16.57 -10.65 -16.98
C ARG A 102 -15.51 -11.60 -17.57
N ALA A 103 -14.55 -12.00 -16.78
CA ALA A 103 -13.53 -12.98 -17.16
C ALA A 103 -14.05 -14.42 -17.22
N ARG A 104 -15.22 -14.71 -16.61
CA ARG A 104 -15.86 -16.02 -16.71
C ARG A 104 -16.19 -16.34 -18.16
N GLY A 105 -15.65 -17.46 -18.65
CA GLY A 105 -15.88 -17.94 -20.04
C GLY A 105 -14.75 -17.63 -21.02
N GLY A 106 -13.57 -17.19 -20.55
CA GLY A 106 -12.37 -17.03 -21.40
C GLY A 106 -12.47 -15.90 -22.43
N ARG A 107 -13.45 -15.01 -22.31
CA ARG A 107 -13.60 -13.84 -23.19
C ARG A 107 -12.79 -12.67 -22.66
N ALA A 108 -12.15 -11.93 -23.58
CA ALA A 108 -11.48 -10.68 -23.22
C ALA A 108 -12.48 -9.70 -22.57
N VAL A 109 -12.05 -9.08 -21.49
CA VAL A 109 -12.85 -8.11 -20.76
C VAL A 109 -13.09 -6.88 -21.65
N ARG A 110 -14.35 -6.45 -21.80
CA ARG A 110 -14.71 -5.29 -22.61
C ARG A 110 -15.00 -4.06 -21.75
N GLY A 111 -14.49 -2.90 -22.16
CA GLY A 111 -14.72 -1.59 -21.53
C GLY A 111 -13.42 -1.00 -20.95
N ARG A 112 -13.17 0.32 -21.20
CA ARG A 112 -11.92 1.00 -20.79
C ARG A 112 -11.65 0.90 -19.30
N PHE A 113 -12.69 1.05 -18.47
CA PHE A 113 -12.59 0.95 -17.01
C PHE A 113 -12.15 -0.45 -16.55
N TRP A 114 -12.79 -1.50 -17.09
CA TRP A 114 -12.49 -2.89 -16.70
C TRP A 114 -11.15 -3.36 -17.24
N ASN A 115 -10.80 -2.97 -18.47
CA ASN A 115 -9.50 -3.27 -19.06
C ASN A 115 -8.35 -2.64 -18.26
N PHE A 116 -8.56 -1.44 -17.70
CA PHE A 116 -7.56 -0.82 -16.84
C PHE A 116 -7.25 -1.67 -15.58
N TRP A 117 -8.29 -2.11 -14.86
CA TRP A 117 -8.12 -2.95 -13.68
C TRP A 117 -7.58 -4.34 -14.01
N GLU A 118 -8.03 -4.93 -15.13
CA GLU A 118 -7.48 -6.19 -15.63
C GLU A 118 -6.00 -6.07 -15.96
N MET A 119 -5.60 -5.02 -16.68
CA MET A 119 -4.20 -4.75 -17.04
C MET A 119 -3.33 -4.63 -15.77
N MET A 120 -3.77 -3.88 -14.78
CA MET A 120 -3.03 -3.77 -13.52
C MET A 120 -2.89 -5.12 -12.80
N ALA A 121 -3.95 -5.93 -12.77
CA ALA A 121 -3.89 -7.27 -12.18
C ALA A 121 -2.94 -8.19 -12.94
N LEU A 122 -2.92 -8.10 -14.29
CA LEU A 122 -2.02 -8.87 -15.15
C LEU A 122 -0.57 -8.45 -14.96
N VAL A 123 -0.27 -7.15 -14.89
CA VAL A 123 1.09 -6.65 -14.62
C VAL A 123 1.62 -7.20 -13.29
N ILE A 124 0.83 -7.16 -12.22
CA ILE A 124 1.25 -7.74 -10.93
C ILE A 124 1.47 -9.25 -11.04
N ARG A 125 0.64 -9.96 -11.81
CA ARG A 125 0.79 -11.40 -12.01
C ARG A 125 2.06 -11.74 -12.80
N ASP A 126 2.25 -11.10 -13.97
CA ASP A 126 3.22 -11.52 -14.97
C ASP A 126 4.59 -10.87 -14.75
N ASP A 127 4.65 -9.63 -14.25
CA ASP A 127 5.91 -8.90 -14.04
C ASP A 127 6.43 -9.01 -12.59
N VAL A 128 5.54 -9.35 -11.61
CA VAL A 128 5.94 -9.39 -10.20
C VAL A 128 5.91 -10.81 -9.66
N VAL A 129 4.74 -11.47 -9.68
CA VAL A 129 4.54 -12.72 -8.92
C VAL A 129 5.18 -13.92 -9.60
N ARG A 130 4.93 -14.11 -10.89
CA ARG A 130 5.43 -15.28 -11.63
C ARG A 130 6.95 -15.30 -11.77
N PRO A 131 7.63 -14.19 -12.13
CA PRO A 131 9.09 -14.17 -12.19
C PRO A 131 9.75 -14.37 -10.83
N THR A 132 9.16 -13.79 -9.76
CA THR A 132 9.78 -13.81 -8.42
C THR A 132 9.58 -15.15 -7.70
N ILE A 133 8.43 -15.80 -7.87
CA ILE A 133 8.09 -17.05 -7.15
C ILE A 133 8.20 -18.27 -8.07
N GLY A 134 8.06 -18.08 -9.39
CA GLY A 134 8.01 -19.17 -10.37
C GLY A 134 9.36 -19.71 -10.80
N ASP A 135 10.37 -18.87 -10.86
CA ASP A 135 11.69 -19.21 -11.40
C ASP A 135 12.67 -19.54 -10.28
N GLY A 136 12.52 -20.71 -9.70
CA GLY A 136 13.54 -21.27 -8.78
C GLY A 136 14.89 -21.62 -9.44
N HIS A 137 15.09 -21.30 -10.72
CA HIS A 137 16.34 -21.52 -11.48
C HIS A 137 16.48 -20.50 -12.60
N HIS A 138 16.83 -19.26 -12.26
CA HIS A 138 17.71 -18.45 -13.09
C HIS A 138 18.97 -18.17 -12.28
N ASP A 139 19.87 -19.13 -12.32
CA ASP A 139 21.30 -18.87 -12.16
C ASP A 139 21.63 -17.77 -13.16
N HIS A 140 21.94 -16.58 -12.66
CA HIS A 140 22.67 -15.59 -13.43
C HIS A 140 24.08 -16.14 -13.63
N ASP A 141 24.20 -17.12 -14.53
CA ASP A 141 25.45 -17.56 -15.07
C ASP A 141 25.98 -16.42 -15.96
N HIS A 142 26.67 -15.48 -15.34
CA HIS A 142 27.59 -14.60 -16.03
C HIS A 142 28.79 -15.44 -16.50
N GLY A 143 28.54 -16.32 -17.48
CA GLY A 143 29.56 -17.00 -18.21
C GLY A 143 30.41 -15.97 -18.93
N HIS A 144 31.55 -15.62 -18.34
CA HIS A 144 32.66 -15.05 -19.06
C HIS A 144 33.11 -16.09 -20.10
N GLY A 145 32.59 -15.93 -21.33
CA GLY A 145 33.07 -16.70 -22.48
C GLY A 145 34.51 -16.34 -22.76
N ASP A 146 35.39 -17.25 -22.36
CA ASP A 146 36.80 -17.26 -22.75
C ASP A 146 36.90 -17.52 -24.25
N HIS A 147 37.56 -16.63 -24.97
CA HIS A 147 37.80 -16.72 -26.40
C HIS A 147 38.87 -17.79 -26.67
N GLY A 148 38.43 -19.02 -26.94
CA GLY A 148 39.28 -20.06 -27.52
C GLY A 148 39.30 -19.96 -29.05
N HIS A 149 40.43 -19.52 -29.59
CA HIS A 149 40.76 -19.67 -31.02
C HIS A 149 40.97 -21.14 -31.36
N GLY A 150 40.22 -21.65 -32.33
CA GLY A 150 40.43 -23.00 -32.90
C GLY A 150 40.11 -22.99 -34.39
N ASP A 151 41.13 -23.27 -35.16
CA ASP A 151 41.34 -23.17 -36.57
C ASP A 151 40.71 -24.34 -37.40
N HIS A 152 40.36 -24.07 -38.65
CA HIS A 152 40.21 -24.91 -39.86
C HIS A 152 39.27 -26.14 -39.92
N GLY A 153 38.40 -26.09 -40.93
CA GLY A 153 37.77 -27.27 -41.52
C GLY A 153 36.78 -26.92 -42.68
N HIS A 154 37.27 -26.97 -43.93
CA HIS A 154 36.48 -26.85 -45.14
C HIS A 154 35.52 -28.05 -45.32
N GLY A 155 34.29 -27.80 -45.73
CA GLY A 155 33.34 -28.83 -46.17
C GLY A 155 32.16 -28.23 -46.89
N ASP A 156 32.08 -28.53 -48.17
CA ASP A 156 31.25 -28.00 -49.25
C ASP A 156 29.82 -28.61 -49.29
N HIS A 157 28.89 -27.86 -49.94
CA HIS A 157 27.61 -28.24 -50.57
C HIS A 157 26.33 -28.44 -49.72
N GLY A 158 25.31 -27.64 -50.10
CA GLY A 158 23.90 -27.97 -49.97
C GLY A 158 22.98 -26.78 -50.00
N HIS A 159 22.47 -26.42 -51.22
CA HIS A 159 21.38 -25.44 -51.44
C HIS A 159 20.05 -25.93 -50.84
N GLY A 160 19.36 -25.07 -50.10
CA GLY A 160 18.00 -25.38 -49.64
C GLY A 160 17.29 -24.21 -48.98
N GLY A 161 16.42 -23.54 -49.76
CA GLY A 161 15.11 -22.99 -49.33
C GLY A 161 15.08 -21.84 -48.33
N HIS A 162 14.92 -20.61 -48.86
CA HIS A 162 14.46 -19.43 -48.09
C HIS A 162 13.04 -19.63 -47.63
N GLY A 163 12.82 -19.88 -46.32
CA GLY A 163 11.54 -19.77 -45.67
C GLY A 163 11.56 -18.54 -44.76
N HIS A 164 10.94 -17.43 -45.14
CA HIS A 164 10.64 -16.32 -44.26
C HIS A 164 9.60 -16.76 -43.23
N GLY A 165 10.06 -17.24 -42.07
CA GLY A 165 9.20 -17.50 -40.93
C GLY A 165 8.83 -16.18 -40.25
N GLY A 166 7.56 -15.77 -40.42
CA GLY A 166 6.98 -14.63 -39.71
C GLY A 166 7.14 -14.80 -38.20
N HIS A 167 7.57 -13.75 -37.53
CA HIS A 167 7.46 -13.63 -36.10
C HIS A 167 5.99 -13.62 -35.69
N GLY A 168 5.40 -14.81 -35.55
CA GLY A 168 4.14 -15.01 -34.91
C GLY A 168 4.34 -14.69 -33.43
N HIS A 169 3.72 -13.62 -32.95
CA HIS A 169 3.47 -13.45 -31.54
C HIS A 169 2.67 -14.68 -31.10
N GLY A 170 3.37 -15.66 -30.53
CA GLY A 170 2.78 -16.86 -29.99
C GLY A 170 1.74 -16.47 -28.94
N GLY A 171 0.47 -16.64 -29.29
CA GLY A 171 -0.59 -16.64 -28.31
C GLY A 171 -0.23 -17.69 -27.27
N HIS A 172 0.01 -17.25 -26.04
CA HIS A 172 0.20 -18.16 -24.92
C HIS A 172 -1.05 -19.03 -24.82
N ALA A 173 -0.95 -20.27 -25.32
CA ALA A 173 -1.93 -21.29 -25.04
C ALA A 173 -2.11 -21.34 -23.52
N VAL A 174 -3.34 -21.14 -23.06
CA VAL A 174 -3.73 -21.28 -21.65
C VAL A 174 -3.47 -22.74 -21.30
N ALA A 175 -2.31 -23.01 -20.72
CA ALA A 175 -2.02 -24.27 -20.10
C ALA A 175 -3.05 -24.46 -19.00
N THR A 176 -3.86 -25.53 -19.08
CA THR A 176 -4.90 -25.92 -18.11
C THR A 176 -4.34 -26.31 -16.73
N GLY A 177 -3.03 -26.20 -16.50
CA GLY A 177 -2.38 -26.31 -15.20
C GLY A 177 -1.94 -24.90 -14.76
N GLY A 178 -2.59 -24.33 -13.74
CA GLY A 178 -2.23 -23.01 -13.20
C GLY A 178 -0.76 -22.96 -12.76
N HIS A 179 -0.07 -21.85 -13.03
CA HIS A 179 1.31 -21.65 -12.61
C HIS A 179 1.43 -21.78 -11.08
N PRO A 180 2.43 -22.47 -10.53
CA PRO A 180 2.53 -22.73 -9.08
C PRO A 180 2.54 -21.44 -8.23
N ALA A 181 3.01 -20.33 -8.77
CA ALA A 181 2.98 -19.01 -8.15
C ALA A 181 1.57 -18.42 -8.05
N ASP A 182 0.62 -18.87 -8.87
CA ASP A 182 -0.73 -18.30 -8.93
C ASP A 182 -1.51 -18.47 -7.62
N ARG A 183 -1.13 -19.41 -6.75
CA ARG A 183 -1.72 -19.58 -5.41
C ARG A 183 -1.50 -18.40 -4.47
N TYR A 184 -0.49 -17.57 -4.71
CA TYR A 184 -0.17 -16.40 -3.90
C TYR A 184 -0.84 -15.12 -4.42
N LEU A 185 -1.32 -15.12 -5.68
CA LEU A 185 -1.95 -13.98 -6.33
C LEU A 185 -3.10 -13.35 -5.54
N PRO A 186 -4.05 -14.09 -4.95
CA PRO A 186 -5.16 -13.49 -4.24
C PRO A 186 -4.72 -12.56 -3.11
N PHE A 187 -3.69 -12.95 -2.36
CA PHE A 187 -3.14 -12.15 -1.28
C PHE A 187 -2.41 -10.90 -1.84
N ILE A 188 -1.53 -11.09 -2.83
CA ILE A 188 -0.72 -10.00 -3.39
C ILE A 188 -1.60 -8.97 -4.11
N TRP A 189 -2.62 -9.42 -4.88
CA TRP A 189 -3.62 -8.53 -5.47
C TRP A 189 -4.40 -7.75 -4.40
N SER A 190 -4.82 -8.41 -3.34
CA SER A 190 -5.53 -7.75 -2.24
C SER A 190 -4.67 -6.66 -1.61
N CYS A 191 -3.40 -6.93 -1.34
CA CYS A 191 -2.44 -5.94 -0.84
C CYS A 191 -2.25 -4.78 -1.83
N PHE A 192 -2.01 -5.08 -3.11
CA PHE A 192 -1.79 -4.07 -4.14
C PHE A 192 -2.97 -3.10 -4.26
N PHE A 193 -4.17 -3.64 -4.51
CA PHE A 193 -5.36 -2.81 -4.72
C PHE A 193 -5.79 -2.09 -3.46
N TYR A 194 -5.64 -2.72 -2.29
CA TYR A 194 -5.95 -2.06 -1.02
C TYR A 194 -5.01 -0.86 -0.77
N VAL A 195 -3.70 -1.03 -0.89
CA VAL A 195 -2.72 0.05 -0.71
C VAL A 195 -2.92 1.13 -1.76
N LEU A 196 -3.12 0.76 -3.03
CA LEU A 196 -3.38 1.70 -4.11
C LEU A 196 -4.60 2.57 -3.83
N LEU A 197 -5.73 1.96 -3.49
CA LEU A 197 -6.97 2.69 -3.24
C LEU A 197 -6.89 3.53 -1.96
N CYS A 198 -6.26 3.03 -0.89
CA CYS A 198 -6.02 3.83 0.32
C CYS A 198 -5.19 5.07 0.03
N ASN A 199 -4.13 4.94 -0.76
CA ASN A 199 -3.27 6.06 -1.13
C ASN A 199 -3.98 7.05 -2.08
N LEU A 200 -4.75 6.55 -3.06
CA LEU A 200 -5.54 7.39 -3.96
C LEU A 200 -6.64 8.16 -3.24
N LEU A 201 -7.36 7.50 -2.31
CA LEU A 201 -8.35 8.19 -1.48
C LEU A 201 -7.68 9.20 -0.55
N GLY A 202 -6.49 8.89 -0.05
CA GLY A 202 -5.68 9.78 0.78
C GLY A 202 -5.22 11.05 0.08
N ALA A 203 -5.01 10.99 -1.24
CA ALA A 203 -4.67 12.15 -2.05
C ALA A 203 -5.86 13.12 -2.25
N VAL A 204 -7.09 12.70 -1.90
CA VAL A 204 -8.27 13.58 -1.98
C VAL A 204 -8.30 14.50 -0.77
N PRO A 205 -8.28 15.83 -0.97
CA PRO A 205 -8.38 16.79 0.13
C PRO A 205 -9.65 16.54 0.97
N SER A 206 -9.56 16.71 2.28
CA SER A 206 -10.64 16.52 3.28
C SER A 206 -10.98 15.07 3.69
N LEU A 207 -10.74 14.06 2.88
CA LEU A 207 -11.01 12.67 3.28
C LEU A 207 -9.97 12.17 4.31
N GLY A 208 -8.74 12.67 4.23
CA GLY A 208 -7.60 12.16 5.01
C GLY A 208 -7.15 10.80 4.48
N SER A 209 -6.03 10.30 4.97
CA SER A 209 -5.47 9.05 4.51
C SER A 209 -5.38 8.00 5.60
N ALA A 210 -6.01 6.86 5.38
CA ALA A 210 -5.92 5.72 6.29
C ALA A 210 -4.46 5.23 6.45
N THR A 211 -3.67 5.27 5.38
CA THR A 211 -2.24 4.89 5.39
C THR A 211 -1.32 5.95 6.01
N GLY A 212 -1.84 7.14 6.34
CA GLY A 212 -1.19 8.15 7.19
C GLY A 212 -1.19 7.80 8.68
N ASN A 213 -1.89 6.73 9.09
CA ASN A 213 -1.85 6.23 10.46
C ASN A 213 -0.88 5.05 10.55
N ILE A 214 0.12 5.17 11.45
CA ILE A 214 1.13 4.13 11.64
C ILE A 214 0.55 2.79 12.07
N ASN A 215 -0.58 2.78 12.79
CA ASN A 215 -1.23 1.53 13.20
C ASN A 215 -1.79 0.77 11.99
N VAL A 216 -2.32 1.48 10.99
CA VAL A 216 -2.84 0.87 9.76
C VAL A 216 -1.70 0.29 8.92
N THR A 217 -0.61 1.06 8.74
CA THR A 217 0.55 0.58 7.98
C THR A 217 1.29 -0.55 8.69
N ALA A 218 1.36 -0.50 10.03
CA ALA A 218 1.88 -1.61 10.83
C ALA A 218 1.02 -2.87 10.72
N ALA A 219 -0.31 -2.74 10.73
CA ALA A 219 -1.22 -3.87 10.53
C ALA A 219 -1.07 -4.49 9.13
N LEU A 220 -0.87 -3.66 8.08
CA LEU A 220 -0.57 -4.13 6.73
C LEU A 220 0.77 -4.88 6.66
N ALA A 221 1.82 -4.32 7.24
CA ALA A 221 3.12 -4.99 7.28
C ALA A 221 3.06 -6.29 8.10
N LEU A 222 2.31 -6.31 9.20
CA LEU A 222 2.05 -7.52 9.98
C LEU A 222 1.29 -8.56 9.16
N SER A 223 0.32 -8.16 8.33
CA SER A 223 -0.38 -9.08 7.43
C SER A 223 0.56 -9.71 6.40
N ALA A 224 1.48 -8.92 5.82
CA ALA A 224 2.51 -9.41 4.91
C ALA A 224 3.51 -10.35 5.62
N PHE A 225 3.91 -10.01 6.85
CA PHE A 225 4.74 -10.87 7.70
C PHE A 225 4.06 -12.22 7.98
N LEU A 226 2.80 -12.19 8.43
CA LEU A 226 2.02 -13.40 8.70
C LEU A 226 1.80 -14.24 7.44
N ALA A 227 1.53 -13.61 6.30
CA ALA A 227 1.40 -14.31 5.03
C ALA A 227 2.71 -15.02 4.64
N SER A 228 3.85 -14.33 4.71
CA SER A 228 5.16 -14.90 4.43
C SER A 228 5.46 -16.07 5.38
N PHE A 229 5.17 -15.92 6.66
CA PHE A 229 5.33 -16.97 7.66
C PHE A 229 4.42 -18.18 7.38
N LEU A 230 3.12 -17.95 7.17
CA LEU A 230 2.14 -19.03 6.94
C LEU A 230 2.41 -19.78 5.63
N TYR A 231 2.75 -19.08 4.55
CA TYR A 231 3.09 -19.73 3.29
C TYR A 231 4.40 -20.49 3.39
N GLY A 232 5.40 -19.97 4.09
CA GLY A 232 6.67 -20.65 4.35
C GLY A 232 6.49 -21.92 5.17
N VAL A 233 5.75 -21.84 6.28
CA VAL A 233 5.42 -23.00 7.11
C VAL A 233 4.59 -24.03 6.33
N LYS A 234 3.64 -23.59 5.49
CA LYS A 234 2.85 -24.50 4.66
C LYS A 234 3.68 -25.20 3.57
N ALA A 235 4.71 -24.56 3.06
CA ALA A 235 5.57 -25.12 2.02
C ALA A 235 6.61 -26.11 2.56
N MET A 236 7.23 -25.80 3.72
CA MET A 236 8.37 -26.58 4.25
C MET A 236 8.11 -27.21 5.63
N GLY A 237 6.95 -26.96 6.24
CA GLY A 237 6.67 -27.32 7.62
C GLY A 237 7.36 -26.38 8.62
N VAL A 238 6.95 -26.45 9.91
CA VAL A 238 7.48 -25.55 10.96
C VAL A 238 9.00 -25.73 11.12
N GLY A 239 9.46 -26.97 11.25
CA GLY A 239 10.89 -27.26 11.41
C GLY A 239 11.72 -26.86 10.19
N GLY A 240 11.18 -27.09 8.97
CA GLY A 240 11.81 -26.68 7.71
C GLY A 240 11.94 -25.16 7.58
N PHE A 241 10.90 -24.41 7.95
CA PHE A 241 10.92 -22.94 7.92
C PHE A 241 11.99 -22.36 8.85
N PHE A 242 12.06 -22.81 10.10
CA PHE A 242 13.09 -22.34 11.03
C PHE A 242 14.49 -22.84 10.65
N GLY A 243 14.59 -24.03 10.05
CA GLY A 243 15.85 -24.54 9.49
C GLY A 243 16.34 -23.70 8.30
N ASN A 244 15.42 -23.22 7.46
CA ASN A 244 15.74 -22.37 6.30
C ASN A 244 16.18 -20.95 6.69
N LEU A 245 15.86 -20.51 7.93
CA LEU A 245 16.35 -19.26 8.48
C LEU A 245 17.85 -19.31 8.83
N ILE A 246 18.42 -20.51 8.87
CA ILE A 246 19.85 -20.71 9.16
C ILE A 246 20.55 -21.02 7.83
N PRO A 247 21.36 -20.09 7.29
CA PRO A 247 22.08 -20.34 6.04
C PRO A 247 23.09 -21.48 6.22
N ASN A 248 23.19 -22.33 5.20
CA ASN A 248 24.18 -23.42 5.18
C ASN A 248 25.62 -22.85 5.15
N THR A 249 26.30 -22.93 6.27
CA THR A 249 27.66 -22.40 6.43
C THR A 249 28.75 -23.32 5.93
N GLY A 250 28.40 -24.54 5.51
CA GLY A 250 29.38 -25.55 5.08
C GLY A 250 30.33 -26.07 6.19
N LEU A 251 30.11 -25.61 7.44
CA LEU A 251 30.87 -26.02 8.62
C LEU A 251 30.30 -27.30 9.22
N SER A 252 31.16 -28.12 9.83
CA SER A 252 30.79 -29.34 10.54
C SER A 252 31.20 -29.29 12.02
N GLY A 253 30.49 -30.02 12.89
CA GLY A 253 30.79 -30.12 14.33
C GLY A 253 30.42 -28.91 15.15
N ALA A 254 31.15 -28.64 16.22
CA ALA A 254 30.87 -27.57 17.18
C ALA A 254 30.85 -26.16 16.55
N GLY A 255 31.64 -25.93 15.51
CA GLY A 255 31.65 -24.67 14.76
C GLY A 255 30.32 -24.39 14.02
N ALA A 256 29.70 -25.43 13.45
CA ALA A 256 28.39 -25.31 12.81
C ALA A 256 27.32 -24.89 13.81
N VAL A 257 27.30 -25.50 15.01
CA VAL A 257 26.31 -25.19 16.06
C VAL A 257 26.49 -23.75 16.57
N ALA A 258 27.72 -23.33 16.83
CA ALA A 258 28.00 -21.96 17.27
C ALA A 258 27.59 -20.92 16.23
N MET A 259 27.88 -21.19 14.95
CA MET A 259 27.51 -20.29 13.84
C MET A 259 25.98 -20.23 13.64
N SER A 260 25.29 -21.37 13.71
CA SER A 260 23.83 -21.42 13.63
C SER A 260 23.16 -20.66 14.78
N CYS A 261 23.69 -20.79 15.99
CA CYS A 261 23.18 -20.05 17.16
C CYS A 261 23.35 -18.54 17.03
N LEU A 262 24.37 -18.06 16.33
CA LEU A 262 24.60 -16.65 16.05
C LEU A 262 23.74 -16.16 14.85
N MET A 263 23.63 -16.96 13.77
CA MET A 263 22.93 -16.57 12.55
C MET A 263 21.41 -16.55 12.72
N PHE A 264 20.84 -17.48 13.48
CA PHE A 264 19.40 -17.56 13.70
C PHE A 264 18.77 -16.26 14.20
N PRO A 265 19.27 -15.63 15.32
CA PRO A 265 18.69 -14.36 15.78
C PRO A 265 18.93 -13.20 14.78
N ILE A 266 20.05 -13.20 14.07
CA ILE A 266 20.38 -12.17 13.07
C ILE A 266 19.38 -12.23 11.92
N GLU A 267 19.16 -13.41 11.34
CA GLU A 267 18.23 -13.60 10.22
C GLU A 267 16.77 -13.38 10.67
N GLY A 268 16.40 -13.86 11.86
CA GLY A 268 15.09 -13.61 12.46
C GLY A 268 14.83 -12.13 12.70
N LEU A 269 15.81 -11.38 13.21
CA LEU A 269 15.71 -9.93 13.37
C LEU A 269 15.65 -9.25 12.00
N GLY A 270 16.46 -9.69 11.02
CA GLY A 270 16.42 -9.23 9.65
C GLY A 270 15.04 -9.38 9.02
N PHE A 271 14.38 -10.52 9.23
CA PHE A 271 13.03 -10.78 8.74
C PHE A 271 12.00 -9.79 9.33
N ILE A 272 12.08 -9.50 10.64
CA ILE A 272 11.22 -8.51 11.30
C ILE A 272 11.49 -7.09 10.76
N ILE A 273 12.77 -6.71 10.65
CA ILE A 273 13.18 -5.38 10.18
C ILE A 273 12.70 -5.13 8.74
N LYS A 274 12.83 -6.12 7.85
CA LYS A 274 12.37 -6.01 6.45
C LYS A 274 10.87 -5.63 6.38
N HIS A 275 10.02 -6.26 7.18
CA HIS A 275 8.60 -5.95 7.25
C HIS A 275 8.30 -4.61 7.96
N SER A 276 9.08 -4.26 8.98
CA SER A 276 8.94 -2.96 9.67
C SER A 276 9.28 -1.79 8.74
N ILE A 277 10.32 -1.93 7.91
CA ILE A 277 10.68 -0.92 6.90
C ILE A 277 9.55 -0.75 5.88
N LEU A 278 8.85 -1.82 5.53
CA LEU A 278 7.69 -1.77 4.62
C LEU A 278 6.57 -0.87 5.20
N ALA A 279 6.26 -1.00 6.50
CA ALA A 279 5.29 -0.15 7.19
C ALA A 279 5.75 1.32 7.22
N LEU A 280 7.00 1.57 7.62
CA LEU A 280 7.55 2.92 7.72
C LEU A 280 7.62 3.63 6.37
N ARG A 281 7.92 2.90 5.29
CA ARG A 281 7.94 3.45 3.93
C ARG A 281 6.55 3.94 3.51
N LEU A 282 5.51 3.13 3.77
CA LEU A 282 4.13 3.49 3.41
C LEU A 282 3.67 4.71 4.22
N PHE A 283 3.89 4.70 5.53
CA PHE A 283 3.58 5.80 6.43
C PHE A 283 4.36 7.08 6.08
N GLY A 284 5.68 6.98 5.95
CA GLY A 284 6.57 8.13 5.74
C GLY A 284 6.33 8.84 4.42
N ASN A 285 6.03 8.10 3.36
CA ASN A 285 5.70 8.67 2.06
C ASN A 285 4.48 9.59 2.14
N LEU A 286 3.40 9.08 2.75
CA LEU A 286 2.16 9.83 2.83
C LEU A 286 2.26 11.02 3.78
N MET A 287 2.87 10.83 4.95
CA MET A 287 3.11 11.92 5.90
C MET A 287 4.01 13.00 5.30
N GLY A 288 5.01 12.61 4.51
CA GLY A 288 5.89 13.53 3.80
C GLY A 288 5.16 14.43 2.82
N GLY A 289 4.28 13.85 1.98
CA GLY A 289 3.45 14.59 1.02
C GLY A 289 2.53 15.61 1.71
N HIS A 290 1.74 15.17 2.67
CA HIS A 290 0.85 16.06 3.41
C HIS A 290 1.57 17.16 4.18
N THR A 291 2.75 16.85 4.76
CA THR A 291 3.58 17.86 5.44
C THR A 291 4.09 18.91 4.45
N ALA A 292 4.55 18.48 3.27
CA ALA A 292 5.01 19.40 2.23
C ALA A 292 3.89 20.35 1.76
N LEU A 293 2.69 19.80 1.51
CA LEU A 293 1.52 20.61 1.15
C LEU A 293 1.15 21.61 2.26
N GLY A 294 1.18 21.19 3.53
CA GLY A 294 0.90 22.05 4.68
C GLY A 294 1.90 23.20 4.81
N VAL A 295 3.20 22.93 4.61
CA VAL A 295 4.26 23.97 4.65
C VAL A 295 4.06 24.99 3.53
N ILE A 296 3.81 24.54 2.29
CA ILE A 296 3.58 25.41 1.14
C ILE A 296 2.35 26.32 1.38
N LEU A 297 1.26 25.75 1.92
CA LEU A 297 0.08 26.53 2.27
C LEU A 297 0.37 27.57 3.36
N GLY A 298 1.22 27.24 4.33
CA GLY A 298 1.65 28.12 5.40
C GLY A 298 2.37 29.38 4.90
N PHE A 299 3.09 29.31 3.77
CA PHE A 299 3.74 30.48 3.18
C PHE A 299 2.75 31.54 2.72
N ILE A 300 1.57 31.16 2.21
CA ILE A 300 0.52 32.10 1.82
C ILE A 300 0.07 32.92 3.02
N GLY A 301 -0.17 32.26 4.18
CA GLY A 301 -0.60 32.90 5.41
C GLY A 301 0.47 33.84 5.99
N GLN A 302 1.76 33.52 5.84
CA GLN A 302 2.85 34.39 6.26
C GLN A 302 3.00 35.61 5.33
N ALA A 303 2.92 35.40 4.01
CA ALA A 303 3.02 36.47 3.02
C ALA A 303 1.86 37.48 3.11
N ALA A 304 0.67 37.04 3.60
CA ALA A 304 -0.48 37.92 3.82
C ALA A 304 -0.23 39.03 4.86
N LYS A 305 0.80 38.89 5.71
CA LYS A 305 1.22 39.91 6.68
C LYS A 305 2.15 40.94 6.09
N GLY A 306 2.64 40.74 4.85
CA GLY A 306 3.55 41.63 4.13
C GLY A 306 2.82 42.56 3.14
N SER A 307 3.54 42.93 2.06
CA SER A 307 2.95 43.77 1.01
C SER A 307 2.01 42.95 0.11
N PHE A 308 1.02 43.63 -0.49
CA PHE A 308 0.07 42.98 -1.43
C PHE A 308 0.78 42.32 -2.62
N ALA A 309 1.86 42.95 -3.13
CA ALA A 309 2.65 42.37 -4.22
C ALA A 309 3.38 41.09 -3.79
N LEU A 310 3.97 41.07 -2.60
CA LEU A 310 4.61 39.89 -2.04
C LEU A 310 3.59 38.74 -1.84
N TRP A 311 2.44 39.07 -1.27
CA TRP A 311 1.34 38.09 -1.09
C TRP A 311 0.90 37.49 -2.42
N GLY A 312 0.72 38.30 -3.48
CA GLY A 312 0.33 37.81 -4.80
C GLY A 312 1.34 36.85 -5.41
N VAL A 313 2.64 37.22 -5.41
CA VAL A 313 3.71 36.38 -5.95
C VAL A 313 3.83 35.06 -5.19
N VAL A 314 3.82 35.11 -3.85
CA VAL A 314 3.90 33.90 -3.00
C VAL A 314 2.67 33.01 -3.20
N THR A 315 1.47 33.59 -3.33
CA THR A 315 0.24 32.82 -3.55
C THR A 315 0.30 32.05 -4.87
N VAL A 316 0.67 32.71 -5.98
CA VAL A 316 0.81 32.04 -7.28
C VAL A 316 1.86 30.93 -7.22
N GLY A 317 3.04 31.22 -6.64
CA GLY A 317 4.10 30.25 -6.47
C GLY A 317 3.67 29.04 -5.62
N SER A 318 2.95 29.29 -4.53
CA SER A 318 2.44 28.23 -3.66
C SER A 318 1.38 27.38 -4.33
N VAL A 319 0.47 27.95 -5.11
CA VAL A 319 -0.54 27.20 -5.87
C VAL A 319 0.11 26.29 -6.91
N LEU A 320 1.09 26.81 -7.66
CA LEU A 320 1.84 25.99 -8.61
C LEU A 320 2.65 24.90 -7.91
N GLY A 321 3.26 25.23 -6.77
CA GLY A 321 3.98 24.26 -5.93
C GLY A 321 3.07 23.15 -5.41
N GLN A 322 1.89 23.49 -4.92
CA GLN A 322 0.90 22.51 -4.47
C GLN A 322 0.43 21.58 -5.60
N LEU A 323 0.20 22.14 -6.80
CA LEU A 323 -0.14 21.34 -7.98
C LEU A 323 0.97 20.35 -8.31
N GLY A 324 2.24 20.82 -8.31
CA GLY A 324 3.39 19.96 -8.58
C GLY A 324 3.55 18.84 -7.56
N VAL A 325 3.47 19.17 -6.26
CA VAL A 325 3.53 18.18 -5.17
C VAL A 325 2.35 17.21 -5.25
N GLY A 326 1.14 17.68 -5.54
CA GLY A 326 -0.05 16.82 -5.68
C GLY A 326 0.09 15.79 -6.82
N ILE A 327 0.63 16.19 -7.98
CA ILE A 327 0.92 15.27 -9.09
C ILE A 327 1.99 14.25 -8.67
N LEU A 328 3.04 14.70 -7.99
CA LEU A 328 4.09 13.82 -7.47
C LEU A 328 3.51 12.84 -6.45
N GLU A 329 2.66 13.29 -5.53
CA GLU A 329 2.00 12.45 -4.53
C GLU A 329 1.14 11.36 -5.18
N LEU A 330 0.39 11.70 -6.24
CA LEU A 330 -0.40 10.73 -7.01
C LEU A 330 0.48 9.67 -7.68
N LEU A 331 1.60 10.09 -8.29
CA LEU A 331 2.55 9.17 -8.91
C LEU A 331 3.17 8.23 -7.88
N VAL A 332 3.59 8.80 -6.74
CA VAL A 332 4.19 8.02 -5.67
C VAL A 332 3.16 7.10 -5.00
N ALA A 333 1.88 7.47 -4.95
CA ALA A 333 0.80 6.59 -4.47
C ALA A 333 0.72 5.28 -5.26
N VAL A 334 0.80 5.35 -6.59
CA VAL A 334 0.83 4.17 -7.47
C VAL A 334 2.12 3.38 -7.30
N LEU A 335 3.26 4.07 -7.33
CA LEU A 335 4.58 3.46 -7.14
C LEU A 335 4.66 2.72 -5.80
N GLN A 336 4.12 3.29 -4.74
CA GLN A 336 4.16 2.72 -3.39
C GLN A 336 3.33 1.43 -3.29
N ALA A 337 2.17 1.38 -3.94
CA ALA A 337 1.37 0.15 -4.01
C ALA A 337 2.12 -0.96 -4.75
N TYR A 338 2.79 -0.61 -5.86
CA TYR A 338 3.63 -1.55 -6.61
C TYR A 338 4.80 -2.07 -5.77
N VAL A 339 5.57 -1.16 -5.14
CA VAL A 339 6.74 -1.53 -4.31
C VAL A 339 6.33 -2.37 -3.10
N PHE A 340 5.18 -2.05 -2.47
CA PHE A 340 4.65 -2.86 -1.35
C PHE A 340 4.39 -4.30 -1.80
N SER A 341 3.69 -4.47 -2.91
CA SER A 341 3.33 -5.80 -3.44
C SER A 341 4.55 -6.58 -3.93
N PHE A 342 5.50 -5.89 -4.56
CA PHE A 342 6.77 -6.48 -5.00
C PHE A 342 7.59 -7.00 -3.82
N LEU A 343 7.76 -6.19 -2.77
CA LEU A 343 8.49 -6.61 -1.57
C LEU A 343 7.77 -7.75 -0.82
N ALA A 344 6.43 -7.68 -0.71
CA ALA A 344 5.66 -8.77 -0.13
C ALA A 344 5.85 -10.07 -0.92
N THR A 345 5.92 -10.00 -2.26
CA THR A 345 6.20 -11.15 -3.12
C THR A 345 7.59 -11.72 -2.88
N ILE A 346 8.63 -10.86 -2.80
CA ILE A 346 10.01 -11.30 -2.49
C ILE A 346 10.08 -11.97 -1.12
N PHE A 347 9.37 -11.43 -0.11
CA PHE A 347 9.38 -12.03 1.22
C PHE A 347 8.70 -13.39 1.25
N ILE A 348 7.60 -13.56 0.50
CA ILE A 348 6.94 -14.85 0.33
C ILE A 348 7.86 -15.81 -0.43
N ALA A 349 8.50 -15.37 -1.52
CA ALA A 349 9.44 -16.19 -2.29
C ALA A 349 10.59 -16.70 -1.41
N GLY A 350 11.24 -15.80 -0.66
CA GLY A 350 12.32 -16.17 0.26
C GLY A 350 11.87 -17.09 1.41
N ALA A 351 10.58 -17.02 1.80
CA ALA A 351 10.03 -17.91 2.83
C ALA A 351 9.64 -19.29 2.29
N VAL A 352 9.38 -19.43 0.99
CA VAL A 352 8.87 -20.65 0.35
C VAL A 352 9.97 -21.45 -0.33
N HIS A 353 10.99 -20.78 -0.86
CA HIS A 353 12.14 -21.45 -1.47
C HIS A 353 13.21 -21.81 -0.43
N LYS A 354 13.72 -23.02 -0.52
CA LYS A 354 14.79 -23.52 0.35
C LYS A 354 16.13 -22.99 -0.14
N HIS A 355 16.86 -22.33 0.75
CA HIS A 355 18.26 -21.90 0.53
C HIS A 355 19.25 -23.02 0.81
#